data_37639188a77f862e5a84028f233dcfb3
#
_entry.id   37639188a77f862e5a84028f233dcfb3
#
_cell.length_a   1.000
_cell.length_b   1.000
_cell.length_c   1.000
_cell.angle_alpha   90.00
_cell.angle_beta   90.00
_cell.angle_gamma   90.00
#
_symmetry.space_group_name_H-M   'P 1'
#
loop_
_entity.id
_entity.type
_entity.pdbx_description
1 polymer ?
#
loop_
_entity_poly.entity_id
_entity_poly.type
_entity_poly.pdbx_seq_one_letter_code
_entity_poly.pdbx_strand_id
1 'polypeptide(L)'
;MTQTEKHALWAQEEQSAEMHGWDFSHIRGRVVEAPLPWDYKQKVLDFLKPQSVILDMGTGGGEFLLSLRHPFSQTSVTESWQPNFELCEKKLAPLGITVRKTEEDKPLPFADNSFDLVLNRHDSYDVNEVRRVLKPGGYFITQQVGGSNNLRLRALLGNNKTAMPSFNLENELLHFKNAGFTVNFCDQALSLIHI
;
A
#
# COMPACT_ATOMS: atom_id res chain seq x y z
N MET A 1 -16.26 -4.26 -34.67
CA MET A 1 -14.93 -3.68 -34.41
C MET A 1 -13.88 -4.69 -34.80
N THR A 2 -13.01 -4.33 -35.68
CA THR A 2 -11.88 -5.16 -36.16
C THR A 2 -10.78 -5.23 -35.08
N GLN A 3 -9.85 -6.16 -35.21
CA GLN A 3 -8.71 -6.27 -34.26
C GLN A 3 -7.87 -4.97 -34.25
N THR A 4 -7.66 -4.37 -35.41
CA THR A 4 -6.91 -3.10 -35.55
C THR A 4 -7.60 -1.95 -34.86
N GLU A 5 -8.93 -1.84 -34.98
CA GLU A 5 -9.72 -0.81 -34.27
C GLU A 5 -9.66 -0.99 -32.73
N LYS A 6 -9.67 -2.26 -32.27
CA LYS A 6 -9.50 -2.56 -30.83
C LYS A 6 -8.13 -2.11 -30.32
N HIS A 7 -7.05 -2.44 -31.05
CA HIS A 7 -5.69 -2.04 -30.67
C HIS A 7 -5.53 -0.53 -30.64
N ALA A 8 -6.10 0.18 -31.63
CA ALA A 8 -6.07 1.65 -31.64
C ALA A 8 -6.80 2.25 -30.43
N LEU A 9 -7.97 1.69 -30.09
CA LEU A 9 -8.72 2.11 -28.89
C LEU A 9 -7.94 1.88 -27.61
N TRP A 10 -7.32 0.70 -27.46
CA TRP A 10 -6.51 0.40 -26.26
C TRP A 10 -5.29 1.30 -26.14
N ALA A 11 -4.60 1.58 -27.24
CA ALA A 11 -3.48 2.53 -27.25
C ALA A 11 -3.90 3.95 -26.88
N GLN A 12 -5.08 4.38 -27.32
CA GLN A 12 -5.65 5.68 -26.93
C GLN A 12 -6.01 5.72 -25.43
N GLU A 13 -6.62 4.66 -24.90
CA GLU A 13 -6.93 4.54 -23.47
C GLU A 13 -5.64 4.57 -22.62
N GLU A 14 -4.59 3.84 -23.04
CA GLU A 14 -3.29 3.83 -22.38
C GLU A 14 -2.64 5.22 -22.33
N GLN A 15 -2.68 5.96 -23.45
CA GLN A 15 -2.16 7.32 -23.54
C GLN A 15 -2.95 8.33 -22.69
N SER A 16 -4.25 8.11 -22.52
CA SER A 16 -5.12 8.99 -21.74
C SER A 16 -5.09 8.70 -20.22
N ALA A 17 -4.57 7.53 -19.83
CA ALA A 17 -4.52 7.09 -18.44
C ALA A 17 -3.26 7.63 -17.73
N GLU A 18 -3.19 8.94 -17.50
CA GLU A 18 -2.17 9.51 -16.63
C GLU A 18 -2.49 9.19 -15.16
N MET A 19 -1.66 8.33 -14.57
CA MET A 19 -1.79 7.96 -13.16
C MET A 19 -1.09 8.99 -12.27
N HIS A 20 -1.85 9.62 -11.38
CA HIS A 20 -1.35 10.49 -10.32
C HIS A 20 -1.66 9.86 -8.95
N GLY A 21 -0.67 9.33 -8.28
CA GLY A 21 -0.88 8.58 -7.04
C GLY A 21 -1.70 7.31 -7.28
N TRP A 22 -2.71 7.09 -6.46
CA TRP A 22 -3.70 6.02 -6.59
C TRP A 22 -5.06 6.54 -7.10
N ASP A 23 -5.04 7.57 -7.95
CA ASP A 23 -6.25 8.10 -8.56
C ASP A 23 -6.69 7.25 -9.77
N PHE A 24 -7.68 6.40 -9.56
CA PHE A 24 -8.34 5.59 -10.59
C PHE A 24 -9.63 6.24 -11.12
N SER A 25 -9.80 7.55 -10.95
CA SER A 25 -11.03 8.25 -11.33
C SER A 25 -11.38 8.11 -12.82
N HIS A 26 -10.38 7.94 -13.70
CA HIS A 26 -10.58 7.77 -15.15
C HIS A 26 -11.33 6.47 -15.51
N ILE A 27 -11.29 5.44 -14.64
CA ILE A 27 -12.07 4.20 -14.82
C ILE A 27 -13.33 4.15 -13.96
N ARG A 28 -13.68 5.25 -13.30
CA ARG A 28 -14.88 5.32 -12.45
C ARG A 28 -16.14 5.00 -13.27
N GLY A 29 -16.98 4.11 -12.75
CA GLY A 29 -18.18 3.63 -13.44
C GLY A 29 -17.93 2.48 -14.44
N ARG A 30 -16.68 2.14 -14.71
CA ARG A 30 -16.31 0.96 -15.51
C ARG A 30 -15.83 -0.21 -14.65
N VAL A 31 -15.58 0.03 -13.38
CA VAL A 31 -15.08 -0.99 -12.44
C VAL A 31 -16.10 -1.21 -11.33
N VAL A 32 -16.40 -2.46 -11.05
CA VAL A 32 -17.18 -2.89 -9.88
C VAL A 32 -16.30 -3.81 -9.03
N GLU A 33 -16.05 -3.42 -7.80
CA GLU A 33 -15.27 -4.19 -6.84
C GLU A 33 -16.17 -4.75 -5.76
N ALA A 34 -16.09 -6.05 -5.50
CA ALA A 34 -16.79 -6.66 -4.39
C ALA A 34 -16.15 -6.17 -3.06
N PRO A 35 -16.97 -5.85 -2.04
CA PRO A 35 -16.43 -5.41 -0.76
C PRO A 35 -15.62 -6.53 -0.09
N LEU A 36 -14.52 -6.17 0.53
CA LEU A 36 -13.78 -7.07 1.41
C LEU A 36 -14.56 -7.30 2.71
N PRO A 37 -14.38 -8.45 3.38
CA PRO A 37 -15.08 -8.75 4.65
C PRO A 37 -14.55 -7.91 5.84
N TRP A 38 -13.57 -7.05 5.62
CA TRP A 38 -13.06 -6.08 6.59
C TRP A 38 -13.02 -4.68 6.02
N ASP A 39 -13.08 -3.68 6.88
CA ASP A 39 -12.76 -2.29 6.57
C ASP A 39 -11.37 -1.98 7.09
N TYR A 40 -10.40 -1.76 6.17
CA TYR A 40 -9.02 -1.43 6.52
C TYR A 40 -8.93 -0.15 7.35
N LYS A 41 -9.74 0.87 7.01
CA LYS A 41 -9.77 2.13 7.76
C LYS A 41 -10.22 1.91 9.20
N GLN A 42 -11.27 1.12 9.39
CA GLN A 42 -11.75 0.81 10.73
C GLN A 42 -10.70 0.04 11.53
N LYS A 43 -10.00 -0.93 10.91
CA LYS A 43 -8.89 -1.62 11.55
C LYS A 43 -7.77 -0.67 12.00
N VAL A 44 -7.44 0.33 11.18
CA VAL A 44 -6.47 1.36 11.58
C VAL A 44 -7.00 2.19 12.76
N LEU A 45 -8.25 2.63 12.70
CA LEU A 45 -8.87 3.44 13.75
C LEU A 45 -8.99 2.72 15.11
N ASP A 46 -9.14 1.39 15.10
CA ASP A 46 -9.18 0.57 16.32
C ASP A 46 -7.88 0.65 17.14
N PHE A 47 -6.74 0.95 16.48
CA PHE A 47 -5.42 1.05 17.13
C PHE A 47 -4.87 2.48 17.17
N LEU A 48 -5.43 3.40 16.39
CA LEU A 48 -4.97 4.78 16.31
C LEU A 48 -5.42 5.58 17.53
N LYS A 49 -4.47 6.10 18.28
CA LYS A 49 -4.72 7.00 19.44
C LYS A 49 -4.38 8.44 19.06
N PRO A 50 -5.01 9.45 19.66
CA PRO A 50 -4.75 10.86 19.34
C PRO A 50 -3.27 11.27 19.45
N GLN A 51 -2.50 10.63 20.33
CA GLN A 51 -1.08 10.89 20.56
C GLN A 51 -0.13 9.96 19.78
N SER A 52 -0.63 9.03 18.99
CA SER A 52 0.21 8.09 18.24
C SER A 52 1.10 8.82 17.23
N VAL A 53 2.38 8.47 17.19
CA VAL A 53 3.27 8.84 16.09
C VAL A 53 3.14 7.76 15.02
N ILE A 54 2.74 8.14 13.81
CA ILE A 54 2.40 7.19 12.75
C ILE A 54 3.30 7.32 11.52
N LEU A 55 3.54 6.19 10.87
CA LEU A 55 4.16 6.10 9.55
C LEU A 55 3.19 5.41 8.58
N ASP A 56 2.97 5.99 7.41
CA ASP A 56 2.26 5.38 6.30
C ASP A 56 3.25 5.10 5.16
N MET A 57 3.51 3.82 4.90
CA MET A 57 4.47 3.37 3.89
C MET A 57 3.76 3.21 2.55
N GLY A 58 4.34 3.79 1.48
CA GLY A 58 3.75 3.77 0.15
C GLY A 58 2.41 4.51 0.10
N THR A 59 2.38 5.74 0.63
CA THR A 59 1.13 6.50 0.86
C THR A 59 0.40 6.92 -0.43
N GLY A 60 1.06 6.84 -1.60
CA GLY A 60 0.52 7.31 -2.87
C GLY A 60 0.31 8.82 -2.87
N GLY A 61 -0.92 9.27 -3.05
CA GLY A 61 -1.28 10.70 -2.96
C GLY A 61 -1.69 11.16 -1.57
N GLY A 62 -1.64 10.27 -0.55
CA GLY A 62 -1.99 10.57 0.84
C GLY A 62 -3.50 10.64 1.11
N GLU A 63 -4.37 10.26 0.16
CA GLU A 63 -5.83 10.35 0.31
C GLU A 63 -6.33 9.54 1.50
N PHE A 64 -5.85 8.29 1.63
CA PHE A 64 -6.20 7.44 2.74
C PHE A 64 -5.72 8.05 4.07
N LEU A 65 -4.45 8.42 4.14
CA LEU A 65 -3.84 9.01 5.33
C LEU A 65 -4.61 10.25 5.81
N LEU A 66 -4.89 11.20 4.92
CA LEU A 66 -5.64 12.42 5.24
C LEU A 66 -7.06 12.11 5.73
N SER A 67 -7.65 11.00 5.26
CA SER A 67 -8.99 10.57 5.71
C SER A 67 -9.02 10.12 7.17
N LEU A 68 -7.88 9.80 7.79
CA LEU A 68 -7.78 9.43 9.20
C LEU A 68 -7.94 10.64 10.14
N ARG A 69 -7.74 11.86 9.63
CA ARG A 69 -7.81 13.12 10.39
C ARG A 69 -6.89 13.13 11.61
N HIS A 70 -5.74 12.48 11.50
CA HIS A 70 -4.74 12.45 12.55
C HIS A 70 -3.87 13.72 12.54
N PRO A 71 -3.29 14.17 13.69
CA PRO A 71 -2.42 15.33 13.74
C PRO A 71 -1.23 15.22 12.78
N PHE A 72 -1.07 16.18 11.89
CA PHE A 72 -0.05 16.17 10.83
C PHE A 72 1.38 16.16 11.39
N SER A 73 1.62 16.85 12.50
CA SER A 73 2.93 16.88 13.17
C SER A 73 3.36 15.54 13.78
N GLN A 74 2.45 14.58 13.90
CA GLN A 74 2.70 13.23 14.39
C GLN A 74 2.67 12.20 13.25
N THR A 75 2.69 12.66 12.02
CA THR A 75 2.51 11.82 10.83
C THR A 75 3.73 11.89 9.93
N SER A 76 4.20 10.74 9.52
CA SER A 76 5.26 10.57 8.51
C SER A 76 4.76 9.68 7.38
N VAL A 77 5.31 9.89 6.19
CA VAL A 77 5.04 9.06 5.02
C VAL A 77 6.33 8.68 4.30
N THR A 78 6.30 7.54 3.62
CA THR A 78 7.34 7.17 2.66
C THR A 78 6.75 6.93 1.27
N GLU A 79 7.57 7.19 0.26
CA GLU A 79 7.34 6.84 -1.14
C GLU A 79 8.64 6.47 -1.82
N SER A 80 8.60 5.42 -2.65
CA SER A 80 9.74 4.99 -3.46
C SER A 80 9.65 5.52 -4.90
N TRP A 81 8.45 5.58 -5.46
CA TRP A 81 8.22 6.05 -6.82
C TRP A 81 8.31 7.58 -6.91
N GLN A 82 9.22 8.07 -7.76
CA GLN A 82 9.55 9.50 -7.84
C GLN A 82 8.34 10.41 -8.04
N PRO A 83 7.38 10.13 -8.96
CA PRO A 83 6.21 10.99 -9.14
C PRO A 83 5.31 11.09 -7.90
N ASN A 84 5.12 9.99 -7.16
CA ASN A 84 4.36 10.01 -5.91
C ASN A 84 5.11 10.74 -4.80
N PHE A 85 6.44 10.58 -4.73
CA PHE A 85 7.26 11.32 -3.78
C PHE A 85 7.12 12.84 -4.00
N GLU A 86 7.24 13.31 -5.25
CA GLU A 86 7.07 14.73 -5.59
C GLU A 86 5.65 15.22 -5.30
N LEU A 87 4.64 14.39 -5.54
CA LEU A 87 3.25 14.67 -5.18
C LEU A 87 3.08 14.86 -3.67
N CYS A 88 3.68 13.96 -2.86
CA CYS A 88 3.65 14.04 -1.39
C CYS A 88 4.40 15.28 -0.89
N GLU A 89 5.57 15.58 -1.43
CA GLU A 89 6.32 16.80 -1.10
C GLU A 89 5.47 18.05 -1.34
N LYS A 90 4.77 18.10 -2.46
CA LYS A 90 3.92 19.24 -2.83
C LYS A 90 2.62 19.32 -2.01
N LYS A 91 2.02 18.18 -1.66
CA LYS A 91 0.68 18.10 -1.07
C LYS A 91 0.69 17.93 0.44
N LEU A 92 1.60 17.11 0.98
CA LEU A 92 1.60 16.70 2.38
C LEU A 92 2.61 17.47 3.23
N ALA A 93 3.83 17.75 2.71
CA ALA A 93 4.85 18.46 3.45
C ALA A 93 4.40 19.88 3.93
N PRO A 94 3.66 20.68 3.12
CA PRO A 94 3.16 21.97 3.57
C PRO A 94 2.14 21.89 4.72
N LEU A 95 1.52 20.72 4.92
CA LEU A 95 0.61 20.46 6.05
C LEU A 95 1.37 20.17 7.36
N GLY A 96 2.69 19.94 7.30
CA GLY A 96 3.51 19.57 8.44
C GLY A 96 3.73 18.05 8.58
N ILE A 97 3.35 17.26 7.56
CA ILE A 97 3.64 15.82 7.49
C ILE A 97 5.08 15.62 7.04
N THR A 98 5.81 14.73 7.73
CA THR A 98 7.18 14.38 7.33
C THR A 98 7.16 13.44 6.13
N VAL A 99 7.65 13.90 4.99
CA VAL A 99 7.79 13.10 3.77
C VAL A 99 9.22 12.60 3.62
N ARG A 100 9.41 11.32 3.33
CA ARG A 100 10.72 10.71 3.09
C ARG A 100 10.67 9.82 1.85
N LYS A 101 11.71 9.92 1.02
CA LYS A 101 11.91 8.99 -0.08
C LYS A 101 12.54 7.71 0.46
N THR A 102 12.03 6.56 -0.01
CA THR A 102 12.65 5.25 0.22
C THR A 102 13.30 4.76 -1.06
N GLU A 103 14.27 3.89 -0.92
CA GLU A 103 14.94 3.19 -2.01
C GLU A 103 14.91 1.70 -1.70
N GLU A 104 14.79 0.89 -2.75
CA GLU A 104 14.86 -0.56 -2.63
C GLU A 104 16.19 -0.96 -1.98
N ASP A 105 16.18 -1.98 -1.14
CA ASP A 105 17.33 -2.50 -0.40
C ASP A 105 18.01 -1.52 0.59
N LYS A 106 17.40 -0.37 0.87
CA LYS A 106 17.89 0.53 1.91
C LYS A 106 17.00 0.53 3.15
N PRO A 107 17.58 0.75 4.34
CA PRO A 107 16.81 0.89 5.56
C PRO A 107 15.86 2.08 5.48
N LEU A 108 14.72 1.98 6.18
CA LEU A 108 13.79 3.10 6.33
C LEU A 108 14.50 4.32 6.94
N PRO A 109 14.33 5.54 6.39
CA PRO A 109 15.05 6.74 6.81
C PRO A 109 14.53 7.33 8.13
N PHE A 110 14.34 6.45 9.13
CA PHE A 110 13.87 6.79 10.47
C PHE A 110 14.70 6.04 11.53
N ALA A 111 14.80 6.64 12.71
CA ALA A 111 15.46 6.01 13.85
C ALA A 111 14.68 4.81 14.40
N ASP A 112 15.34 3.98 15.18
CA ASP A 112 14.72 2.88 15.90
C ASP A 112 13.65 3.41 16.87
N ASN A 113 12.59 2.61 17.07
CA ASN A 113 11.53 2.90 18.04
C ASN A 113 10.88 4.30 17.86
N SER A 114 10.65 4.71 16.62
CA SER A 114 10.11 6.04 16.28
C SER A 114 8.57 6.06 16.28
N PHE A 115 7.91 4.96 15.92
CA PHE A 115 6.49 4.95 15.62
C PHE A 115 5.68 4.07 16.56
N ASP A 116 4.49 4.56 16.94
CA ASP A 116 3.48 3.78 17.67
C ASP A 116 2.66 2.91 16.72
N LEU A 117 2.49 3.36 15.47
CA LEU A 117 1.71 2.68 14.44
C LEU A 117 2.38 2.85 13.07
N VAL A 118 2.62 1.74 12.40
CA VAL A 118 3.08 1.70 11.01
C VAL A 118 1.97 1.11 10.14
N LEU A 119 1.63 1.81 9.08
CA LEU A 119 0.62 1.44 8.10
C LEU A 119 1.31 1.07 6.79
N ASN A 120 0.76 0.09 6.09
CA ASN A 120 1.20 -0.28 4.76
C ASN A 120 0.02 -0.88 3.99
N ARG A 121 -0.26 -0.34 2.83
CA ARG A 121 -1.32 -0.87 1.96
C ARG A 121 -0.81 -0.99 0.53
N HIS A 122 -0.59 -2.25 0.11
CA HIS A 122 -0.15 -2.61 -1.23
C HIS A 122 1.28 -2.16 -1.61
N ASP A 123 2.09 -1.77 -0.64
CA ASP A 123 3.50 -1.48 -0.85
C ASP A 123 4.39 -2.61 -0.29
N SER A 124 5.61 -2.72 -0.79
CA SER A 124 6.61 -3.66 -0.26
C SER A 124 7.11 -3.23 1.12
N TYR A 125 7.57 -4.20 1.92
CA TYR A 125 8.16 -3.93 3.23
C TYR A 125 9.19 -5.00 3.61
N ASP A 126 10.15 -4.62 4.41
CA ASP A 126 11.02 -5.52 5.17
C ASP A 126 10.49 -5.61 6.61
N VAL A 127 10.18 -6.83 7.04
CA VAL A 127 9.61 -7.10 8.38
C VAL A 127 10.56 -6.64 9.49
N ASN A 128 11.89 -6.78 9.29
CA ASN A 128 12.88 -6.39 10.29
C ASN A 128 12.98 -4.86 10.39
N GLU A 129 12.90 -4.16 9.26
CA GLU A 129 12.88 -2.70 9.24
C GLU A 129 11.61 -2.15 9.89
N VAL A 130 10.45 -2.74 9.58
CA VAL A 130 9.19 -2.40 10.28
C VAL A 130 9.34 -2.63 11.79
N ARG A 131 9.94 -3.76 12.18
CA ARG A 131 10.19 -4.06 13.60
C ARG A 131 11.14 -3.06 14.25
N ARG A 132 12.18 -2.63 13.55
CA ARG A 132 13.17 -1.66 14.02
C ARG A 132 12.56 -0.30 14.31
N VAL A 133 11.75 0.21 13.38
CA VAL A 133 11.17 1.56 13.52
C VAL A 133 9.97 1.61 14.47
N LEU A 134 9.33 0.47 14.76
CA LEU A 134 8.23 0.40 15.74
C LEU A 134 8.76 0.47 17.17
N LYS A 135 8.09 1.26 17.99
CA LYS A 135 8.27 1.25 19.46
C LYS A 135 7.87 -0.11 20.04
N PRO A 136 8.42 -0.49 21.20
CA PRO A 136 7.90 -1.62 21.96
C PRO A 136 6.39 -1.46 22.22
N GLY A 137 5.58 -2.46 21.85
CA GLY A 137 4.13 -2.41 21.94
C GLY A 137 3.43 -1.63 20.83
N GLY A 138 4.17 -1.14 19.82
CA GLY A 138 3.61 -0.53 18.63
C GLY A 138 2.98 -1.58 17.68
N TYR A 139 2.18 -1.11 16.74
CA TYR A 139 1.42 -1.97 15.82
C TYR A 139 1.85 -1.76 14.37
N PHE A 140 1.90 -2.85 13.61
CA PHE A 140 1.95 -2.84 12.17
C PHE A 140 0.62 -3.31 11.59
N ILE A 141 0.02 -2.51 10.73
CA ILE A 141 -1.24 -2.85 10.06
C ILE A 141 -0.99 -2.83 8.57
N THR A 142 -1.10 -3.99 7.94
CA THR A 142 -0.90 -4.12 6.50
C THR A 142 -2.07 -4.81 5.81
N GLN A 143 -2.33 -4.42 4.56
CA GLN A 143 -3.23 -5.10 3.63
C GLN A 143 -2.50 -5.29 2.32
N GLN A 144 -2.42 -6.53 1.84
CA GLN A 144 -1.61 -6.90 0.69
C GLN A 144 -2.41 -7.68 -0.34
N VAL A 145 -1.91 -7.65 -1.57
CA VAL A 145 -2.37 -8.53 -2.66
C VAL A 145 -1.48 -9.75 -2.68
N GLY A 146 -2.06 -10.93 -2.52
CA GLY A 146 -1.30 -12.19 -2.53
C GLY A 146 -0.58 -12.44 -3.86
N GLY A 147 0.59 -13.07 -3.79
CA GLY A 147 1.46 -13.32 -4.94
C GLY A 147 0.87 -14.22 -6.02
N SER A 148 -0.25 -14.90 -5.72
CA SER A 148 -1.03 -15.68 -6.70
C SER A 148 -2.08 -14.87 -7.45
N ASN A 149 -2.12 -13.54 -7.24
CA ASN A 149 -3.09 -12.67 -7.90
C ASN A 149 -2.93 -12.70 -9.43
N ASN A 150 -4.07 -12.81 -10.13
CA ASN A 150 -4.15 -12.75 -11.60
C ASN A 150 -3.27 -13.80 -12.35
N LEU A 151 -2.94 -14.96 -11.76
CA LEU A 151 -2.08 -15.97 -12.40
C LEU A 151 -2.56 -16.38 -13.80
N ARG A 152 -3.87 -16.58 -13.98
CA ARG A 152 -4.44 -16.96 -15.29
C ARG A 152 -4.28 -15.82 -16.33
N LEU A 153 -4.54 -14.57 -15.94
CA LEU A 153 -4.36 -13.42 -16.79
C LEU A 153 -2.88 -13.23 -17.15
N ARG A 154 -1.98 -13.34 -16.19
CA ARG A 154 -0.53 -13.28 -16.40
C ARG A 154 -0.05 -14.35 -17.37
N ALA A 155 -0.53 -15.59 -17.22
CA ALA A 155 -0.19 -16.68 -18.11
C ALA A 155 -0.65 -16.41 -19.55
N LEU A 156 -1.87 -15.88 -19.74
CA LEU A 156 -2.39 -15.50 -21.06
C LEU A 156 -1.58 -14.38 -21.73
N LEU A 157 -1.04 -13.46 -20.94
CA LEU A 157 -0.19 -12.36 -21.41
C LEU A 157 1.29 -12.74 -21.55
N GLY A 158 1.65 -14.00 -21.30
CA GLY A 158 3.04 -14.47 -21.36
C GLY A 158 3.94 -13.91 -20.24
N ASN A 159 3.37 -13.30 -19.22
CA ASN A 159 4.10 -12.65 -18.14
C ASN A 159 4.02 -13.49 -16.84
N ASN A 160 4.80 -14.56 -16.78
CA ASN A 160 4.90 -15.40 -15.58
C ASN A 160 6.05 -14.99 -14.62
N LYS A 161 6.92 -14.04 -15.04
CA LYS A 161 8.15 -13.72 -14.30
C LYS A 161 7.93 -12.96 -12.97
N THR A 162 6.77 -12.32 -12.81
CA THR A 162 6.46 -11.50 -11.62
C THR A 162 5.51 -12.21 -10.64
N ALA A 163 5.21 -13.48 -10.86
CA ALA A 163 4.43 -14.24 -9.89
C ALA A 163 5.32 -14.56 -8.68
N MET A 164 4.85 -14.23 -7.50
CA MET A 164 5.51 -14.52 -6.21
C MET A 164 4.60 -15.42 -5.36
N PRO A 165 4.40 -16.71 -5.71
CA PRO A 165 3.45 -17.58 -5.01
C PRO A 165 3.78 -17.76 -3.53
N SER A 166 5.05 -17.56 -3.15
CA SER A 166 5.52 -17.57 -1.75
C SER A 166 5.02 -16.39 -0.94
N PHE A 167 4.61 -15.30 -1.57
CA PHE A 167 3.99 -14.17 -0.89
C PHE A 167 2.51 -14.47 -0.65
N ASN A 168 2.23 -15.11 0.46
CA ASN A 168 0.90 -15.55 0.89
C ASN A 168 0.78 -15.41 2.40
N LEU A 169 -0.46 -15.45 2.91
CA LEU A 169 -0.75 -15.20 4.32
C LEU A 169 0.01 -16.15 5.26
N GLU A 170 0.12 -17.42 4.92
CA GLU A 170 0.76 -18.43 5.77
C GLU A 170 2.27 -18.14 5.95
N ASN A 171 2.97 -17.86 4.85
CA ASN A 171 4.40 -17.54 4.88
C ASN A 171 4.65 -16.19 5.57
N GLU A 172 3.81 -15.18 5.30
CA GLU A 172 3.95 -13.87 5.95
C GLU A 172 3.71 -13.95 7.46
N LEU A 173 2.73 -14.73 7.91
CA LEU A 173 2.53 -14.99 9.34
C LEU A 173 3.76 -15.61 10.00
N LEU A 174 4.46 -16.51 9.29
CA LEU A 174 5.70 -17.11 9.78
C LEU A 174 6.83 -16.07 9.83
N HIS A 175 6.97 -15.23 8.80
CA HIS A 175 7.95 -14.14 8.77
C HIS A 175 7.75 -13.17 9.95
N PHE A 176 6.52 -12.72 10.20
CA PHE A 176 6.21 -11.85 11.34
C PHE A 176 6.52 -12.50 12.68
N LYS A 177 6.14 -13.77 12.88
CA LYS A 177 6.44 -14.51 14.12
C LYS A 177 7.95 -14.65 14.34
N ASN A 178 8.71 -14.97 13.29
CA ASN A 178 10.16 -15.12 13.36
C ASN A 178 10.85 -13.77 13.68
N ALA A 179 10.29 -12.65 13.23
CA ALA A 179 10.75 -11.30 13.57
C ALA A 179 10.27 -10.82 14.95
N GLY A 180 9.60 -11.67 15.72
CA GLY A 180 9.18 -11.37 17.10
C GLY A 180 7.86 -10.58 17.22
N PHE A 181 7.03 -10.57 16.18
CA PHE A 181 5.70 -9.99 16.26
C PHE A 181 4.69 -10.96 16.89
N THR A 182 3.75 -10.41 17.64
CA THR A 182 2.51 -11.09 18.00
C THR A 182 1.42 -10.72 17.00
N VAL A 183 0.81 -11.71 16.36
CA VAL A 183 -0.26 -11.48 15.39
C VAL A 183 -1.60 -11.39 16.12
N ASN A 184 -2.21 -10.23 16.10
CA ASN A 184 -3.49 -9.96 16.76
C ASN A 184 -4.68 -10.22 15.83
N PHE A 185 -4.50 -10.04 14.54
CA PHE A 185 -5.53 -10.26 13.51
C PHE A 185 -4.88 -10.67 12.21
N CYS A 186 -5.45 -11.65 11.54
CA CYS A 186 -5.16 -11.97 10.14
C CYS A 186 -6.40 -12.53 9.48
N ASP A 187 -6.60 -12.19 8.22
CA ASP A 187 -7.69 -12.71 7.39
C ASP A 187 -7.29 -12.70 5.92
N GLN A 188 -7.97 -13.51 5.13
CA GLN A 188 -7.76 -13.61 3.69
C GLN A 188 -9.10 -13.73 2.98
N ALA A 189 -9.27 -12.96 1.92
CA ALA A 189 -10.46 -13.00 1.09
C ALA A 189 -10.11 -12.94 -0.39
N LEU A 190 -11.02 -13.43 -1.22
CA LEU A 190 -10.96 -13.24 -2.66
C LEU A 190 -11.60 -11.89 -2.98
N SER A 191 -10.80 -10.96 -3.53
CA SER A 191 -11.32 -9.73 -4.13
C SER A 191 -11.73 -10.00 -5.57
N LEU A 192 -12.97 -9.72 -5.90
CA LEU A 192 -13.50 -9.82 -7.27
C LEU A 192 -13.63 -8.42 -7.84
N ILE A 193 -12.94 -8.16 -8.95
CA ILE A 193 -13.02 -6.92 -9.70
C ILE A 193 -13.60 -7.23 -11.08
N HIS A 194 -14.68 -6.56 -11.42
CA HIS A 194 -15.27 -6.60 -12.77
C HIS A 194 -14.98 -5.27 -13.46
N ILE A 195 -14.46 -5.36 -14.69
CA ILE A 195 -14.12 -4.22 -15.53
C ILE A 195 -14.98 -4.24 -16.78
#